data_8458b986bbf261f95e8ff00df7a252b4
#
_entry.id   8458b986bbf261f95e8ff00df7a252b4
#
_cell.length_a   1.000
_cell.length_b   1.000
_cell.length_c   1.000
_cell.angle_alpha   90.00
_cell.angle_beta   90.00
_cell.angle_gamma   90.00
#
_symmetry.space_group_name_H-M   'P 1'
#
loop_
_entity.id
_entity.type
_entity.pdbx_description
1 polymer ?
#
loop_
_entity_poly.entity_id
_entity_poly.type
_entity_poly.pdbx_seq_one_letter_code
_entity_poly.pdbx_strand_id
1 'polypeptide(L)'
;MRSRVSTGIECVCAAAAVVALMAGCAHHPPPPLFTADAPFSRNFTGSGDEVCWSVKRALLSQGYMLDRPNDGGVLTGSRDEQPKPKLNVTTRLQTTCSDNRNGTSIVFVTATREENELQKMKQSTSVGVGPATLTMPSGSAKVLGTVRRETIKDPDFYGQFFTLVQGYVSQEKLSQASAPATNRPSPLRNELPAASAPAPQNGGH
;
A
#
# COMPACT_ATOMS: atom_id res chain seq x y z
N MET A 1 16.92 -5.85 75.68
CA MET A 1 15.86 -5.24 74.83
C MET A 1 16.34 -4.93 73.41
N ARG A 2 16.82 -5.92 72.67
CA ARG A 2 17.31 -5.70 71.30
C ARG A 2 16.75 -6.67 70.22
N SER A 3 15.75 -7.50 70.54
CA SER A 3 15.34 -8.62 69.66
C SER A 3 13.97 -8.45 68.97
N ARG A 4 13.25 -7.38 69.20
CA ARG A 4 11.87 -7.22 68.59
C ARG A 4 11.80 -6.25 67.43
N VAL A 5 12.85 -5.50 67.07
CA VAL A 5 12.85 -4.54 66.02
C VAL A 5 13.22 -5.16 64.64
N SER A 6 14.01 -6.25 64.65
CA SER A 6 14.47 -6.92 63.43
C SER A 6 13.37 -7.64 62.68
N THR A 7 12.42 -8.27 63.34
CA THR A 7 11.36 -9.09 62.76
C THR A 7 10.32 -8.23 61.97
N GLY A 8 10.12 -6.96 62.40
CA GLY A 8 9.18 -6.05 61.72
C GLY A 8 9.67 -5.51 60.40
N ILE A 9 10.98 -5.31 60.29
CA ILE A 9 11.61 -4.77 59.06
C ILE A 9 11.66 -5.83 57.94
N GLU A 10 11.91 -7.09 58.29
CA GLU A 10 11.94 -8.18 57.30
C GLU A 10 10.55 -8.47 56.70
N CYS A 11 9.48 -8.40 57.49
CA CYS A 11 8.11 -8.56 56.99
C CYS A 11 7.67 -7.42 56.06
N VAL A 12 8.09 -6.18 56.33
CA VAL A 12 7.74 -5.02 55.48
C VAL A 12 8.48 -5.09 54.13
N CYS A 13 9.75 -5.51 54.11
CA CYS A 13 10.50 -5.69 52.88
C CYS A 13 9.94 -6.83 52.00
N ALA A 14 9.50 -7.94 52.61
CA ALA A 14 8.88 -9.05 51.89
C ALA A 14 7.53 -8.67 51.26
N ALA A 15 6.71 -7.89 51.98
CA ALA A 15 5.44 -7.39 51.44
C ALA A 15 5.63 -6.40 50.30
N ALA A 16 6.63 -5.52 50.35
CA ALA A 16 6.95 -4.57 49.26
C ALA A 16 7.45 -5.28 47.99
N ALA A 17 8.21 -6.36 48.11
CA ALA A 17 8.70 -7.14 46.97
C ALA A 17 7.57 -7.88 46.25
N VAL A 18 6.55 -8.38 46.95
CA VAL A 18 5.38 -9.04 46.33
C VAL A 18 4.50 -8.07 45.57
N VAL A 19 4.33 -6.84 46.05
CA VAL A 19 3.56 -5.78 45.34
C VAL A 19 4.27 -5.34 44.04
N ALA A 20 5.61 -5.28 44.04
CA ALA A 20 6.38 -4.91 42.85
C ALA A 20 6.29 -5.97 41.74
N LEU A 21 6.09 -7.25 42.05
CA LEU A 21 5.93 -8.32 41.06
C LEU A 21 4.57 -8.35 40.38
N MET A 22 3.53 -7.71 40.94
CA MET A 22 2.18 -7.64 40.35
C MET A 22 2.00 -6.47 39.37
N ALA A 23 2.95 -5.53 39.28
CA ALA A 23 2.89 -4.37 38.40
C ALA A 23 3.32 -4.67 36.95
N GLY A 24 3.69 -5.91 36.60
CA GLY A 24 4.36 -6.29 35.37
C GLY A 24 3.49 -6.63 34.16
N CYS A 25 2.16 -6.67 34.26
CA CYS A 25 1.28 -6.98 33.13
C CYS A 25 0.45 -5.77 32.70
N ALA A 26 1.11 -4.69 32.30
CA ALA A 26 0.42 -3.66 31.54
C ALA A 26 0.02 -4.23 30.17
N HIS A 27 -1.20 -4.77 30.06
CA HIS A 27 -1.80 -5.13 28.79
C HIS A 27 -1.99 -3.82 28.00
N HIS A 28 -1.14 -3.59 27.02
CA HIS A 28 -1.38 -2.51 26.06
C HIS A 28 -2.64 -2.91 25.25
N PRO A 29 -3.70 -2.10 25.29
CA PRO A 29 -4.86 -2.36 24.46
C PRO A 29 -4.40 -2.37 22.98
N PRO A 30 -4.94 -3.26 22.14
CA PRO A 30 -4.62 -3.26 20.73
C PRO A 30 -4.94 -1.86 20.15
N PRO A 31 -4.10 -1.35 19.21
CA PRO A 31 -4.35 -0.06 18.61
C PRO A 31 -5.72 -0.07 17.91
N PRO A 32 -6.43 1.05 17.89
CA PRO A 32 -7.73 1.14 17.23
C PRO A 32 -7.59 0.75 15.76
N LEU A 33 -8.54 -0.04 15.24
CA LEU A 33 -8.54 -0.49 13.85
C LEU A 33 -8.74 0.67 12.84
N PHE A 34 -9.41 1.75 13.30
CA PHE A 34 -9.66 2.94 12.48
C PHE A 34 -9.22 4.17 13.27
N THR A 35 -8.40 5.02 12.63
CA THR A 35 -7.94 6.29 13.18
C THR A 35 -8.19 7.41 12.19
N ALA A 36 -8.55 8.60 12.68
CA ALA A 36 -8.79 9.77 11.84
C ALA A 36 -7.50 10.27 11.16
N ASP A 37 -6.35 10.02 11.77
CA ASP A 37 -5.04 10.50 11.33
C ASP A 37 -4.28 9.46 10.47
N ALA A 38 -5.00 8.54 9.85
CA ALA A 38 -4.38 7.53 8.99
C ALA A 38 -3.69 8.19 7.79
N PRO A 39 -2.38 7.94 7.55
CA PRO A 39 -1.60 8.65 6.53
C PRO A 39 -1.90 8.22 5.09
N PHE A 40 -2.91 7.37 4.89
CA PHE A 40 -3.17 6.65 3.64
C PHE A 40 -3.94 7.43 2.59
N SER A 41 -4.29 8.70 2.84
CA SER A 41 -5.03 9.52 1.88
C SER A 41 -4.67 10.99 1.96
N ARG A 42 -4.81 11.69 0.81
CA ARG A 42 -4.64 13.15 0.72
C ARG A 42 -5.51 13.73 -0.39
N ASN A 43 -6.05 14.94 -0.15
CA ASN A 43 -6.78 15.71 -1.15
C ASN A 43 -5.83 16.52 -2.02
N PHE A 44 -6.16 16.63 -3.31
CA PHE A 44 -5.46 17.41 -4.32
C PHE A 44 -6.45 18.28 -5.09
N THR A 45 -6.00 19.40 -5.60
CA THR A 45 -6.80 20.24 -6.50
C THR A 45 -6.66 19.74 -7.93
N GLY A 46 -7.76 19.45 -8.61
CA GLY A 46 -7.81 18.92 -9.98
C GLY A 46 -8.77 17.75 -10.08
N SER A 47 -9.00 17.26 -11.30
CA SER A 47 -9.80 16.07 -11.55
C SER A 47 -9.06 14.78 -11.12
N GLY A 48 -9.81 13.71 -10.87
CA GLY A 48 -9.24 12.41 -10.52
C GLY A 48 -8.26 11.90 -11.57
N ASP A 49 -8.58 12.08 -12.84
CA ASP A 49 -7.71 11.65 -13.95
C ASP A 49 -6.39 12.41 -13.98
N GLU A 50 -6.42 13.76 -13.84
CA GLU A 50 -5.20 14.59 -13.79
C GLU A 50 -4.30 14.22 -12.60
N VAL A 51 -4.92 14.01 -11.43
CA VAL A 51 -4.22 13.64 -10.22
C VAL A 51 -3.65 12.22 -10.33
N CYS A 52 -4.42 11.27 -10.89
CA CYS A 52 -3.92 9.91 -11.15
C CYS A 52 -2.77 9.88 -12.16
N TRP A 53 -2.81 10.74 -13.17
CA TRP A 53 -1.68 10.91 -14.09
C TRP A 53 -0.43 11.40 -13.35
N SER A 54 -0.59 12.35 -12.43
CA SER A 54 0.50 12.83 -11.57
C SER A 54 1.05 11.77 -10.63
N VAL A 55 0.17 10.92 -10.06
CA VAL A 55 0.56 9.73 -9.27
C VAL A 55 1.39 8.76 -10.11
N LYS A 56 0.94 8.48 -11.33
CA LYS A 56 1.68 7.61 -12.26
C LYS A 56 3.08 8.13 -12.54
N ARG A 57 3.23 9.43 -12.82
CA ARG A 57 4.53 10.07 -13.04
C ARG A 57 5.41 10.03 -11.79
N ALA A 58 4.84 10.25 -10.61
CA ALA A 58 5.54 10.16 -9.34
C ALA A 58 6.12 8.75 -9.12
N LEU A 59 5.34 7.71 -9.32
CA LEU A 59 5.79 6.32 -9.18
C LEU A 59 6.91 5.98 -10.18
N LEU A 60 6.71 6.32 -11.46
CA LEU A 60 7.71 6.08 -12.51
C LEU A 60 9.03 6.80 -12.22
N SER A 61 8.97 8.05 -11.71
CA SER A 61 10.18 8.82 -11.38
C SER A 61 11.00 8.21 -10.25
N GLN A 62 10.38 7.39 -9.41
CA GLN A 62 11.03 6.67 -8.32
C GLN A 62 11.42 5.22 -8.69
N GLY A 63 11.35 4.86 -9.97
CA GLY A 63 11.73 3.55 -10.45
C GLY A 63 10.72 2.43 -10.16
N TYR A 64 9.47 2.78 -9.86
CA TYR A 64 8.42 1.78 -9.77
C TYR A 64 8.00 1.32 -11.16
N MET A 65 7.88 0.03 -11.35
CA MET A 65 7.23 -0.56 -12.52
C MET A 65 5.72 -0.62 -12.28
N LEU A 66 4.95 -0.12 -13.25
CA LEU A 66 3.50 -0.09 -13.15
C LEU A 66 2.91 -1.34 -13.76
N ASP A 67 1.98 -1.96 -13.03
CA ASP A 67 1.16 -3.03 -13.56
C ASP A 67 0.14 -2.45 -14.56
N ARG A 68 -0.40 -3.29 -15.44
CA ARG A 68 -1.49 -2.87 -16.32
C ARG A 68 -2.67 -2.41 -15.47
N PRO A 69 -3.34 -1.28 -15.84
CA PRO A 69 -4.51 -0.84 -15.10
C PRO A 69 -5.55 -1.95 -15.05
N ASN A 70 -6.07 -2.22 -13.85
CA ASN A 70 -7.22 -3.08 -13.68
C ASN A 70 -8.49 -2.28 -14.01
N ASP A 71 -9.56 -2.94 -14.42
CA ASP A 71 -10.86 -2.32 -14.76
C ASP A 71 -11.48 -1.51 -13.61
N GLY A 72 -10.96 -1.61 -12.39
CA GLY A 72 -11.41 -0.88 -11.21
C GLY A 72 -10.69 0.43 -10.91
N GLY A 73 -9.85 0.97 -11.82
CA GLY A 73 -9.16 2.25 -11.61
C GLY A 73 -8.06 2.23 -10.54
N VAL A 74 -7.64 1.04 -10.10
CA VAL A 74 -6.52 0.88 -9.16
C VAL A 74 -5.20 0.88 -9.94
N LEU A 75 -4.32 1.81 -9.60
CA LEU A 75 -2.96 1.86 -10.11
C LEU A 75 -2.03 1.13 -9.13
N THR A 76 -1.36 0.09 -9.61
CA THR A 76 -0.37 -0.66 -8.83
C THR A 76 1.03 -0.40 -9.38
N GLY A 77 1.97 -0.09 -8.49
CA GLY A 77 3.38 0.03 -8.81
C GLY A 77 4.22 -0.85 -7.88
N SER A 78 5.23 -1.51 -8.43
CA SER A 78 6.18 -2.34 -7.66
C SER A 78 7.62 -1.95 -7.95
N ARG A 79 8.48 -2.01 -6.92
CA ARG A 79 9.92 -1.79 -7.03
C ARG A 79 10.65 -2.86 -6.24
N ASP A 80 11.58 -3.52 -6.90
CA ASP A 80 12.44 -4.54 -6.31
C ASP A 80 13.80 -3.97 -5.97
N GLU A 81 14.29 -4.32 -4.80
CA GLU A 81 15.61 -3.94 -4.29
C GLU A 81 16.30 -5.18 -3.71
N GLN A 82 17.62 -5.25 -3.87
CA GLN A 82 18.43 -6.31 -3.26
C GLN A 82 19.43 -5.71 -2.27
N PRO A 83 18.99 -5.36 -1.03
CA PRO A 83 19.84 -4.69 -0.06
C PRO A 83 20.99 -5.59 0.46
N LYS A 84 20.83 -6.90 0.36
CA LYS A 84 21.82 -7.91 0.78
C LYS A 84 21.83 -9.09 -0.19
N PRO A 85 22.97 -9.83 -0.33
CA PRO A 85 22.98 -11.08 -1.04
C PRO A 85 21.92 -12.05 -0.49
N LYS A 86 21.11 -12.62 -1.37
CA LYS A 86 20.02 -13.58 -1.08
C LYS A 86 18.74 -12.97 -0.46
N LEU A 87 18.71 -11.67 -0.17
CA LEU A 87 17.53 -10.97 0.30
C LEU A 87 17.01 -10.04 -0.79
N ASN A 88 15.83 -10.31 -1.30
CA ASN A 88 15.11 -9.45 -2.23
C ASN A 88 13.94 -8.78 -1.50
N VAL A 89 13.81 -7.48 -1.66
CA VAL A 89 12.75 -6.67 -1.03
C VAL A 89 11.91 -6.05 -2.13
N THR A 90 10.63 -6.40 -2.15
CA THR A 90 9.66 -5.81 -3.07
C THR A 90 8.79 -4.81 -2.31
N THR A 91 8.80 -3.54 -2.73
CA THR A 91 7.86 -2.53 -2.26
C THR A 91 6.77 -2.36 -3.30
N ARG A 92 5.50 -2.55 -2.91
CA ARG A 92 4.33 -2.43 -3.77
C ARG A 92 3.39 -1.35 -3.24
N LEU A 93 3.01 -0.42 -4.11
CA LEU A 93 2.01 0.60 -3.83
C LEU A 93 0.75 0.33 -4.65
N GLN A 94 -0.40 0.41 -3.98
CA GLN A 94 -1.71 0.41 -4.62
C GLN A 94 -2.35 1.77 -4.37
N THR A 95 -2.75 2.45 -5.44
CA THR A 95 -3.31 3.79 -5.37
C THR A 95 -4.64 3.85 -6.12
N THR A 96 -5.58 4.61 -5.57
CA THR A 96 -6.88 4.89 -6.18
C THR A 96 -7.13 6.38 -6.08
N CYS A 97 -7.55 7.00 -7.18
CA CYS A 97 -7.95 8.40 -7.19
C CYS A 97 -9.48 8.47 -7.33
N SER A 98 -10.09 9.39 -6.61
CA SER A 98 -11.53 9.61 -6.67
C SER A 98 -11.84 11.10 -6.73
N ASP A 99 -12.74 11.48 -7.61
CA ASP A 99 -13.20 12.86 -7.71
C ASP A 99 -14.07 13.24 -6.52
N ASN A 100 -13.82 14.43 -5.98
CA ASN A 100 -14.73 15.09 -5.07
C ASN A 100 -15.63 16.05 -5.87
N ARG A 101 -16.84 16.33 -5.37
CA ARG A 101 -17.82 17.19 -6.06
C ARG A 101 -17.44 18.67 -6.13
N ASN A 102 -16.34 19.07 -5.50
CA ASN A 102 -15.89 20.46 -5.36
C ASN A 102 -14.68 20.82 -6.24
N GLY A 103 -14.38 20.05 -7.29
CA GLY A 103 -13.22 20.28 -8.15
C GLY A 103 -11.89 19.88 -7.52
N THR A 104 -11.93 19.09 -6.46
CA THR A 104 -10.77 18.42 -5.88
C THR A 104 -10.87 16.91 -6.05
N SER A 105 -9.78 16.21 -5.85
CA SER A 105 -9.71 14.74 -5.87
C SER A 105 -9.00 14.23 -4.63
N ILE A 106 -9.36 13.04 -4.19
CA ILE A 106 -8.68 12.35 -3.11
C ILE A 106 -7.89 11.17 -3.68
N VAL A 107 -6.66 11.02 -3.23
CA VAL A 107 -5.80 9.86 -3.53
C VAL A 107 -5.72 9.00 -2.28
N PHE A 108 -6.11 7.74 -2.41
CA PHE A 108 -5.87 6.69 -1.42
C PHE A 108 -4.66 5.89 -1.85
N VAL A 109 -3.79 5.55 -0.91
CA VAL A 109 -2.60 4.74 -1.17
C VAL A 109 -2.36 3.75 -0.04
N THR A 110 -2.00 2.52 -0.40
CA THR A 110 -1.52 1.52 0.53
C THR A 110 -0.19 0.99 0.01
N ALA A 111 0.83 0.97 0.86
CA ALA A 111 2.13 0.42 0.54
C ALA A 111 2.39 -0.84 1.36
N THR A 112 2.87 -1.90 0.69
CA THR A 112 3.30 -3.14 1.32
C THR A 112 4.76 -3.41 0.99
N ARG A 113 5.49 -3.95 1.96
CA ARG A 113 6.87 -4.40 1.82
C ARG A 113 6.92 -5.91 1.99
N GLU A 114 7.50 -6.58 1.01
CA GLU A 114 7.73 -8.02 1.01
C GLU A 114 9.22 -8.30 1.03
N GLU A 115 9.67 -9.16 1.95
CA GLU A 115 11.03 -9.64 2.01
C GLU A 115 11.05 -11.11 1.58
N ASN A 116 11.83 -11.40 0.55
CA ASN A 116 12.00 -12.73 -0.02
C ASN A 116 13.44 -13.16 0.16
N GLU A 117 13.66 -14.32 0.78
CA GLU A 117 15.00 -14.87 0.99
C GLU A 117 15.21 -16.16 0.23
N LEU A 118 16.42 -16.34 -0.31
CA LEU A 118 16.81 -17.56 -0.99
C LEU A 118 17.09 -18.67 0.03
N GLN A 119 16.13 -19.56 0.21
CA GLN A 119 16.17 -20.68 1.14
C GLN A 119 16.59 -21.98 0.44
N LYS A 120 17.36 -22.82 1.15
CA LYS A 120 17.64 -24.17 0.71
C LYS A 120 16.52 -25.10 1.18
N MET A 121 15.72 -25.60 0.27
CA MET A 121 14.77 -26.67 0.57
C MET A 121 15.42 -28.02 0.34
N LYS A 122 15.36 -28.90 1.35
CA LYS A 122 15.72 -30.31 1.20
C LYS A 122 14.57 -31.03 0.48
N GLN A 123 14.85 -31.54 -0.71
CA GLN A 123 13.91 -32.43 -1.38
C GLN A 123 14.12 -33.84 -0.87
N SER A 124 13.07 -34.45 -0.37
CA SER A 124 13.04 -35.87 -0.02
C SER A 124 12.03 -36.60 -0.92
N THR A 125 12.47 -37.69 -1.53
CA THR A 125 11.60 -38.56 -2.31
C THR A 125 11.27 -39.78 -1.49
N SER A 126 9.98 -40.04 -1.27
CA SER A 126 9.53 -41.25 -0.59
C SER A 126 9.26 -42.32 -1.65
N VAL A 127 9.95 -43.45 -1.57
CA VAL A 127 9.68 -44.63 -2.38
C VAL A 127 9.05 -45.66 -1.47
N GLY A 128 7.77 -45.95 -1.72
CA GLY A 128 7.04 -47.00 -1.01
C GLY A 128 7.21 -48.36 -1.72
N VAL A 129 7.71 -49.36 -1.03
CA VAL A 129 7.70 -50.76 -1.47
C VAL A 129 6.94 -51.55 -0.39
N GLY A 130 5.68 -51.81 -0.63
CA GLY A 130 4.82 -52.55 0.33
C GLY A 130 4.49 -51.69 1.58
N PRO A 131 4.41 -52.27 2.76
CA PRO A 131 4.05 -51.55 4.00
C PRO A 131 5.17 -50.68 4.57
N ALA A 132 6.34 -50.63 3.94
CA ALA A 132 7.49 -49.82 4.38
C ALA A 132 7.78 -48.68 3.41
N THR A 133 7.84 -47.45 3.92
CA THR A 133 8.22 -46.25 3.16
C THR A 133 9.66 -45.86 3.52
N LEU A 134 10.54 -45.86 2.53
CA LEU A 134 11.93 -45.36 2.66
C LEU A 134 11.98 -43.93 2.13
N THR A 135 12.31 -42.97 2.97
CA THR A 135 12.51 -41.56 2.58
C THR A 135 13.99 -41.35 2.28
N MET A 136 14.33 -41.11 1.01
CA MET A 136 15.69 -40.80 0.60
C MET A 136 15.83 -39.29 0.36
N PRO A 137 16.91 -38.63 0.84
CA PRO A 137 17.19 -37.24 0.47
C PRO A 137 17.60 -37.19 -1.01
N SER A 138 16.79 -36.55 -1.85
CA SER A 138 16.99 -36.51 -3.31
C SER A 138 17.69 -35.25 -3.81
N GLY A 139 18.09 -34.35 -2.92
CA GLY A 139 18.80 -33.11 -3.27
C GLY A 139 18.40 -31.91 -2.47
N SER A 140 19.01 -30.78 -2.77
CA SER A 140 18.62 -29.47 -2.22
C SER A 140 18.33 -28.50 -3.37
N ALA A 141 17.11 -27.97 -3.43
CA ALA A 141 16.76 -26.87 -4.32
C ALA A 141 16.87 -25.53 -3.57
N LYS A 142 17.31 -24.50 -4.26
CA LYS A 142 17.24 -23.13 -3.75
C LYS A 142 15.94 -22.52 -4.24
N VAL A 143 15.06 -22.12 -3.31
CA VAL A 143 13.76 -21.52 -3.62
C VAL A 143 13.70 -20.15 -2.96
N LEU A 144 13.20 -19.17 -3.70
CA LEU A 144 12.90 -17.84 -3.14
C LEU A 144 11.60 -17.96 -2.32
N GLY A 145 11.71 -17.78 -1.01
CA GLY A 145 10.56 -17.82 -0.10
C GLY A 145 10.31 -16.48 0.54
N THR A 146 9.03 -16.07 0.63
CA THR A 146 8.64 -14.87 1.37
C THR A 146 8.82 -15.12 2.86
N VAL A 147 9.72 -14.36 3.50
CA VAL A 147 10.02 -14.47 4.93
C VAL A 147 9.26 -13.45 5.75
N ARG A 148 8.88 -12.32 5.13
CA ARG A 148 8.13 -11.24 5.79
C ARG A 148 7.28 -10.48 4.78
N ARG A 149 6.06 -10.13 5.20
CA ARG A 149 5.19 -9.17 4.48
C ARG A 149 4.54 -8.27 5.51
N GLU A 150 4.63 -6.97 5.28
CA GLU A 150 4.02 -5.97 6.17
C GLU A 150 3.48 -4.78 5.37
N THR A 151 2.46 -4.12 5.91
CA THR A 151 2.01 -2.81 5.41
C THR A 151 2.91 -1.74 6.01
N ILE A 152 3.44 -0.85 5.16
CA ILE A 152 4.18 0.33 5.59
C ILE A 152 3.18 1.26 6.27
N LYS A 153 3.46 1.63 7.53
CA LYS A 153 2.61 2.53 8.33
C LYS A 153 3.30 3.85 8.66
N ASP A 154 4.54 4.03 8.20
CA ASP A 154 5.35 5.20 8.45
C ASP A 154 4.72 6.45 7.80
N PRO A 155 4.31 7.47 8.58
CA PRO A 155 3.72 8.69 8.06
C PRO A 155 4.66 9.48 7.15
N ASP A 156 5.97 9.42 7.41
CA ASP A 156 6.98 10.15 6.62
C ASP A 156 7.08 9.57 5.20
N PHE A 157 6.97 8.25 5.06
CA PHE A 157 6.91 7.60 3.76
C PHE A 157 5.74 8.15 2.91
N TYR A 158 4.55 8.21 3.49
CA TYR A 158 3.37 8.74 2.79
C TYR A 158 3.45 10.25 2.57
N GLY A 159 4.02 10.98 3.55
CA GLY A 159 4.27 12.41 3.43
C GLY A 159 5.14 12.76 2.23
N GLN A 160 6.25 12.03 2.05
CA GLN A 160 7.15 12.19 0.90
C GLN A 160 6.47 11.82 -0.42
N PHE A 161 5.74 10.69 -0.46
CA PHE A 161 4.99 10.28 -1.63
C PHE A 161 3.99 11.37 -2.07
N PHE A 162 3.15 11.86 -1.17
CA PHE A 162 2.16 12.88 -1.49
C PHE A 162 2.79 14.24 -1.85
N THR A 163 3.93 14.58 -1.28
CA THR A 163 4.67 15.79 -1.65
C THR A 163 5.19 15.69 -3.08
N LEU A 164 5.69 14.53 -3.48
CA LEU A 164 6.12 14.27 -4.84
C LEU A 164 4.95 14.36 -5.84
N VAL A 165 3.80 13.76 -5.50
CA VAL A 165 2.58 13.85 -6.32
C VAL A 165 2.15 15.30 -6.47
N GLN A 166 2.15 16.09 -5.38
CA GLN A 166 1.81 17.52 -5.42
C GLN A 166 2.72 18.31 -6.36
N GLY A 167 4.00 17.97 -6.39
CA GLY A 167 4.95 18.56 -7.33
C GLY A 167 4.54 18.36 -8.79
N TYR A 168 4.15 17.13 -9.16
CA TYR A 168 3.68 16.81 -10.51
C TYR A 168 2.34 17.46 -10.84
N VAL A 169 1.39 17.50 -9.91
CA VAL A 169 0.11 18.24 -10.08
C VAL A 169 0.36 19.71 -10.36
N SER A 170 1.27 20.33 -9.62
CA SER A 170 1.62 21.75 -9.82
C SER A 170 2.30 21.99 -11.16
N GLN A 171 3.21 21.12 -11.57
CA GLN A 171 3.89 21.21 -12.87
C GLN A 171 2.90 21.07 -14.04
N GLU A 172 1.93 20.16 -13.95
CA GLU A 172 0.92 19.97 -14.98
C GLU A 172 0.08 21.24 -15.18
N LYS A 173 -0.35 21.88 -14.07
CA LYS A 173 -1.10 23.15 -14.12
C LYS A 173 -0.31 24.28 -14.77
N LEU A 174 0.99 24.40 -14.47
CA LEU A 174 1.86 25.38 -15.08
C LEU A 174 2.00 25.14 -16.59
N SER A 175 2.14 23.89 -17.00
CA SER A 175 2.20 23.51 -18.42
C SER A 175 0.90 23.85 -19.17
N GLN A 176 -0.26 23.58 -18.56
CA GLN A 176 -1.57 23.94 -19.12
C GLN A 176 -1.79 25.45 -19.21
N ALA A 177 -1.33 26.21 -18.21
CA ALA A 177 -1.41 27.68 -18.22
C ALA A 177 -0.50 28.31 -19.28
N SER A 178 0.63 27.69 -19.60
CA SER A 178 1.62 28.16 -20.57
C SER A 178 1.31 27.73 -22.01
N ALA A 179 0.36 26.81 -22.22
CA ALA A 179 -0.01 26.35 -23.54
C ALA A 179 -0.77 27.45 -24.31
N PRO A 180 -0.37 27.82 -25.55
CA PRO A 180 -1.13 28.77 -26.35
C PRO A 180 -2.55 28.23 -26.58
N ALA A 181 -3.54 29.13 -26.52
CA ALA A 181 -4.97 28.79 -26.55
C ALA A 181 -5.43 27.98 -27.80
N THR A 182 -4.59 27.92 -28.82
CA THR A 182 -4.84 27.24 -30.09
C THR A 182 -4.77 25.71 -30.03
N ASN A 183 -4.20 25.14 -28.96
CA ASN A 183 -4.00 23.68 -28.82
C ASN A 183 -4.74 23.05 -27.65
N ARG A 184 -5.74 23.74 -27.09
CA ARG A 184 -6.58 23.13 -26.09
C ARG A 184 -7.54 22.16 -26.78
N PRO A 185 -7.47 20.84 -26.52
CA PRO A 185 -8.47 19.91 -27.07
C PRO A 185 -9.85 20.38 -26.60
N SER A 186 -10.71 20.73 -27.55
CA SER A 186 -12.11 21.03 -27.26
C SER A 186 -12.71 19.81 -26.58
N PRO A 187 -13.48 19.96 -25.50
CA PRO A 187 -14.26 18.85 -24.96
C PRO A 187 -15.11 18.32 -26.13
N LEU A 188 -14.97 17.04 -26.43
CA LEU A 188 -15.77 16.35 -27.44
C LEU A 188 -17.24 16.61 -27.09
N ARG A 189 -17.81 17.61 -27.80
CA ARG A 189 -19.26 17.81 -27.80
C ARG A 189 -19.82 16.58 -28.48
N ASN A 190 -20.39 15.65 -27.75
CA ASN A 190 -21.25 14.60 -28.26
C ASN A 190 -22.47 15.28 -28.92
N GLU A 191 -22.29 15.77 -30.12
CA GLU A 191 -23.43 16.07 -31.00
C GLU A 191 -24.01 14.71 -31.39
N LEU A 192 -25.06 14.31 -30.71
CA LEU A 192 -25.99 13.33 -31.22
C LEU A 192 -26.39 13.83 -32.64
N PRO A 193 -26.25 13.01 -33.66
CA PRO A 193 -26.82 13.36 -34.94
C PRO A 193 -28.34 13.54 -34.76
N ALA A 194 -28.84 14.76 -35.11
CA ALA A 194 -30.24 15.04 -35.11
C ALA A 194 -30.94 14.01 -35.99
N ALA A 195 -31.83 13.24 -35.40
CA ALA A 195 -32.68 12.31 -36.13
C ALA A 195 -33.41 13.08 -37.21
N SER A 196 -33.12 12.77 -38.47
CA SER A 196 -33.85 13.26 -39.63
C SER A 196 -35.32 12.87 -39.50
N ALA A 197 -36.17 13.86 -39.34
CA ALA A 197 -37.62 13.68 -39.36
C ALA A 197 -38.05 13.05 -40.73
N PRO A 198 -38.93 12.06 -40.72
CA PRO A 198 -39.46 11.52 -42.00
C PRO A 198 -40.33 12.54 -42.68
N ALA A 199 -40.13 12.72 -44.00
CA ALA A 199 -40.93 13.56 -44.86
C ALA A 199 -42.41 13.07 -44.91
N PRO A 200 -43.39 13.98 -45.02
CA PRO A 200 -44.80 13.59 -45.14
C PRO A 200 -45.03 12.96 -46.51
N GLN A 201 -45.51 11.71 -46.50
CA GLN A 201 -46.02 11.07 -47.72
C GLN A 201 -47.38 11.65 -48.05
N ASN A 202 -47.43 12.41 -49.15
CA ASN A 202 -48.63 12.92 -49.74
C ASN A 202 -49.34 11.78 -50.47
N GLY A 203 -50.51 11.36 -49.97
CA GLY A 203 -51.40 10.44 -50.69
C GLY A 203 -52.10 11.15 -51.83
N GLY A 204 -52.14 10.49 -52.96
CA GLY A 204 -52.92 10.90 -54.12
C GLY A 204 -53.37 9.69 -54.94
N HIS A 205 -54.68 9.49 -54.90
CA HIS A 205 -55.52 8.65 -55.82
C HIS A 205 -55.39 7.13 -55.74
#